data_a61ffeed744131df09c7dd4021ad9b04
#
_entry.id   a61ffeed744131df09c7dd4021ad9b04
#
_cell.length_a   1.000
_cell.length_b   1.000
_cell.length_c   1.000
_cell.angle_alpha   90.00
_cell.angle_beta   90.00
_cell.angle_gamma   90.00
#
_symmetry.space_group_name_H-M   'P 1'
#
loop_
_entity.id
_entity.type
_entity.pdbx_description
1 polymer ?
#
loop_
_entity_poly.entity_id
_entity_poly.type
_entity_poly.pdbx_seq_one_letter_code
_entity_poly.pdbx_strand_id
1 'polypeptide(L)'
;MKSFTVICSMLFALTFGIAEAAQLNESSAKNFAEIYEKLDSVQWGGKNIGIAIESLEGLSHDAHLAATDDRIIMVWKDSIVGNFQKPQAKDWDTYGAITARLINKMCEMDPSLAALSSDEIYERAFAVLMQGIDENGKYIPKKTLLNNYENRILTSVGLSGWRDVGGEFRVGAVVKGSPADMAGISVHDLIDKVNGRDVAQIPDAELDTVFQGVNSGTLKLHLLTPDGNRDVVLRRATIVLADADIIYRPVDNGGLLEIVVHELTDNATNIVNEALAKYNNVDGVILDLRATRGMDARAATKMAGLFIGAKPVMRVSQTAGEDMEFVPGADAVTDARVVVLVSNTTSGTPEAVASAFYEHGRGVLVGTPTAGHARIATHIDLSNGSALELLNKSIKSGQGRELDNRGVFPLVCLSNIRSSKQQNAFFVNVINNDFKVQDFNKGNNVNVAAVRAGCPVITSGDDEDMMSMALATKILTDKTIYYKLIAE
;
A
#
# COMPACT_ATOMS: atom_id res chain seq x y z
N MET A 1 -13.98 -85.22 11.53
CA MET A 1 -12.98 -84.20 11.51
C MET A 1 -13.67 -82.92 11.08
N LYS A 2 -13.98 -82.04 12.03
CA LYS A 2 -14.71 -80.76 11.82
C LYS A 2 -13.70 -79.63 11.83
N SER A 3 -13.62 -78.95 10.73
CA SER A 3 -12.76 -77.73 10.59
C SER A 3 -13.47 -76.54 11.24
N PHE A 4 -12.84 -75.90 12.19
CA PHE A 4 -13.31 -74.67 12.79
C PHE A 4 -12.69 -73.47 12.04
N THR A 5 -13.53 -72.70 11.41
CA THR A 5 -13.14 -71.43 10.76
C THR A 5 -13.34 -70.34 11.82
N VAL A 6 -12.24 -69.72 12.27
CA VAL A 6 -12.25 -68.56 13.12
C VAL A 6 -12.40 -67.31 12.26
N ILE A 7 -13.54 -66.63 12.35
CA ILE A 7 -13.78 -65.33 11.77
C ILE A 7 -13.21 -64.29 12.76
N CYS A 8 -12.09 -63.67 12.39
CA CYS A 8 -11.51 -62.56 13.12
C CYS A 8 -12.21 -61.28 12.68
N SER A 9 -13.15 -60.79 13.49
CA SER A 9 -13.80 -59.50 13.29
C SER A 9 -12.81 -58.39 13.70
N MET A 10 -12.16 -57.74 12.74
CA MET A 10 -11.46 -56.48 12.99
C MET A 10 -12.50 -55.39 13.22
N LEU A 11 -12.71 -55.02 14.48
CA LEU A 11 -13.31 -53.75 14.85
C LEU A 11 -12.33 -52.66 14.49
N PHE A 12 -12.59 -51.92 13.38
CA PHE A 12 -11.98 -50.63 13.16
C PHE A 12 -12.62 -49.65 14.14
N ALA A 13 -11.96 -49.41 15.26
CA ALA A 13 -12.25 -48.29 16.12
C ALA A 13 -11.81 -47.02 15.35
N LEU A 14 -12.77 -46.36 14.70
CA LEU A 14 -12.63 -44.99 14.27
C LEU A 14 -12.51 -44.12 15.56
N THR A 15 -11.30 -43.97 16.03
CA THR A 15 -11.00 -42.86 16.95
C THR A 15 -11.16 -41.60 16.14
N PHE A 16 -12.36 -41.01 16.18
CA PHE A 16 -12.49 -39.58 15.97
C PHE A 16 -11.61 -38.93 17.05
N GLY A 17 -10.40 -38.50 16.65
CA GLY A 17 -9.63 -37.58 17.47
C GLY A 17 -10.51 -36.34 17.62
N ILE A 18 -11.06 -36.15 18.82
CA ILE A 18 -11.60 -34.86 19.22
C ILE A 18 -10.39 -33.94 19.12
N ALA A 19 -10.37 -33.08 18.11
CA ALA A 19 -9.38 -32.03 18.03
C ALA A 19 -9.50 -31.28 19.36
N GLU A 20 -8.47 -31.35 20.17
CA GLU A 20 -8.40 -30.60 21.41
C GLU A 20 -8.61 -29.14 21.02
N ALA A 21 -9.67 -28.51 21.50
CA ALA A 21 -10.00 -27.14 21.11
C ALA A 21 -8.77 -26.27 21.38
N ALA A 22 -8.33 -25.54 20.37
CA ALA A 22 -7.14 -24.73 20.47
C ALA A 22 -7.33 -23.74 21.63
N GLN A 23 -6.47 -23.85 22.65
CA GLN A 23 -6.53 -22.98 23.82
C GLN A 23 -5.38 -21.99 23.80
N LEU A 24 -5.71 -20.73 24.04
CA LEU A 24 -4.70 -19.70 24.30
C LEU A 24 -4.05 -19.99 25.66
N ASN A 25 -2.75 -19.96 25.70
CA ASN A 25 -1.93 -20.33 26.86
C ASN A 25 -1.42 -19.08 27.62
N GLU A 26 -0.57 -19.29 28.59
CA GLU A 26 0.04 -18.23 29.40
C GLU A 26 0.89 -17.27 28.54
N SER A 27 1.55 -17.76 27.48
CA SER A 27 2.29 -16.92 26.54
C SER A 27 1.36 -15.97 25.77
N SER A 28 0.19 -16.47 25.34
CA SER A 28 -0.83 -15.63 24.71
C SER A 28 -1.34 -14.54 25.65
N ALA A 29 -1.57 -14.87 26.92
CA ALA A 29 -1.97 -13.89 27.94
C ALA A 29 -0.91 -12.78 28.11
N LYS A 30 0.37 -13.13 28.14
CA LYS A 30 1.49 -12.17 28.23
C LYS A 30 1.56 -11.27 26.99
N ASN A 31 1.31 -11.82 25.80
CA ASN A 31 1.29 -11.01 24.59
C ASN A 31 0.13 -10.00 24.58
N PHE A 32 -1.06 -10.36 25.10
CA PHE A 32 -2.15 -9.39 25.28
C PHE A 32 -1.78 -8.32 26.30
N ALA A 33 -1.13 -8.69 27.40
CA ALA A 33 -0.64 -7.76 28.40
C ALA A 33 0.35 -6.74 27.82
N GLU A 34 1.33 -7.22 27.05
CA GLU A 34 2.31 -6.37 26.36
C GLU A 34 1.62 -5.38 25.41
N ILE A 35 0.60 -5.82 24.66
CA ILE A 35 -0.13 -4.94 23.74
C ILE A 35 -0.85 -3.83 24.51
N TYR A 36 -1.54 -4.16 25.62
CA TYR A 36 -2.20 -3.13 26.44
C TYR A 36 -1.19 -2.13 27.01
N GLU A 37 -0.04 -2.60 27.49
CA GLU A 37 1.04 -1.75 27.99
C GLU A 37 1.58 -0.82 26.89
N LYS A 38 1.87 -1.36 25.70
CA LYS A 38 2.39 -0.59 24.56
C LYS A 38 1.39 0.44 24.08
N LEU A 39 0.11 0.10 24.00
CA LEU A 39 -0.95 1.00 23.61
C LEU A 39 -1.11 2.15 24.64
N ASP A 40 -1.02 1.87 25.94
CA ASP A 40 -1.03 2.93 26.97
C ASP A 40 0.17 3.87 26.80
N SER A 41 1.35 3.33 26.48
CA SER A 41 2.58 4.09 26.33
C SER A 41 2.54 5.10 25.17
N VAL A 42 1.78 4.83 24.09
CA VAL A 42 1.63 5.73 22.94
C VAL A 42 0.44 6.68 23.07
N GLN A 43 -0.11 6.81 24.28
CA GLN A 43 -1.24 7.69 24.61
C GLN A 43 -2.40 7.55 23.62
N TRP A 44 -2.80 6.35 23.40
CA TRP A 44 -3.82 5.95 22.48
C TRP A 44 -5.16 6.69 22.72
N GLY A 45 -5.30 7.89 22.16
CA GLY A 45 -6.51 8.69 21.99
C GLY A 45 -7.57 8.71 23.09
N GLY A 46 -7.21 8.41 24.34
CA GLY A 46 -8.15 8.34 25.48
C GLY A 46 -9.17 7.19 25.41
N LYS A 47 -9.06 6.29 24.43
CA LYS A 47 -9.90 5.08 24.38
C LYS A 47 -9.48 4.13 25.50
N ASN A 48 -10.47 3.63 26.21
CA ASN A 48 -10.30 2.75 27.36
C ASN A 48 -10.01 1.32 26.87
N ILE A 49 -9.16 0.55 27.60
CA ILE A 49 -8.96 -0.88 27.40
C ILE A 49 -10.29 -1.66 27.44
N GLY A 50 -11.29 -1.14 28.17
CA GLY A 50 -12.65 -1.68 28.14
C GLY A 50 -13.19 -1.79 26.70
N ILE A 51 -13.04 -0.77 25.86
CA ILE A 51 -13.48 -0.78 24.46
C ILE A 51 -12.72 -1.85 23.67
N ALA A 52 -11.42 -2.01 23.92
CA ALA A 52 -10.62 -3.04 23.28
C ALA A 52 -11.12 -4.46 23.62
N ILE A 53 -11.49 -4.69 24.90
CA ILE A 53 -12.05 -5.98 25.33
C ILE A 53 -13.45 -6.17 24.75
N GLU A 54 -14.29 -5.14 24.74
CA GLU A 54 -15.64 -5.19 24.15
C GLU A 54 -15.58 -5.55 22.67
N SER A 55 -14.59 -5.04 21.93
CA SER A 55 -14.43 -5.33 20.49
C SER A 55 -14.22 -6.82 20.18
N LEU A 56 -13.81 -7.64 21.16
CA LEU A 56 -13.71 -9.10 21.00
C LEU A 56 -15.06 -9.77 20.66
N GLU A 57 -16.20 -9.07 20.83
CA GLU A 57 -17.50 -9.53 20.32
C GLU A 57 -17.45 -9.88 18.82
N GLY A 58 -16.60 -9.19 18.05
CA GLY A 58 -16.39 -9.49 16.64
C GLY A 58 -15.84 -10.88 16.32
N LEU A 59 -15.41 -11.65 17.33
CA LEU A 59 -14.99 -13.04 17.15
C LEU A 59 -16.18 -13.99 16.96
N SER A 60 -17.33 -13.72 17.61
CA SER A 60 -18.51 -14.56 17.50
C SER A 60 -19.80 -13.76 17.66
N HIS A 61 -20.77 -13.99 16.78
CA HIS A 61 -22.07 -13.31 16.82
C HIS A 61 -22.91 -13.59 18.06
N ASP A 62 -22.62 -14.68 18.76
CA ASP A 62 -23.34 -15.11 19.95
C ASP A 62 -22.78 -14.53 21.24
N ALA A 63 -21.61 -13.85 21.16
CA ALA A 63 -20.92 -13.26 22.29
C ALA A 63 -21.22 -11.77 22.42
N HIS A 64 -21.53 -11.31 23.62
CA HIS A 64 -21.59 -9.90 23.98
C HIS A 64 -20.69 -9.62 25.17
N LEU A 65 -19.87 -8.59 25.06
CA LEU A 65 -18.94 -8.17 26.12
C LEU A 65 -19.28 -6.76 26.59
N ALA A 66 -19.21 -6.57 27.89
CA ALA A 66 -19.38 -5.27 28.52
C ALA A 66 -18.27 -5.04 29.57
N ALA A 67 -17.61 -3.91 29.47
CA ALA A 67 -16.64 -3.44 30.45
C ALA A 67 -17.23 -2.27 31.24
N THR A 68 -17.80 -2.56 32.39
CA THR A 68 -18.34 -1.56 33.32
C THR A 68 -17.23 -0.90 34.16
N ASP A 69 -17.58 -0.06 35.11
CA ASP A 69 -16.59 0.59 35.98
C ASP A 69 -15.83 -0.43 36.86
N ASP A 70 -16.47 -1.52 37.28
CA ASP A 70 -15.93 -2.51 38.21
C ASP A 70 -15.85 -3.95 37.66
N ARG A 71 -16.48 -4.22 36.51
CA ARG A 71 -16.61 -5.59 35.99
C ARG A 71 -16.33 -5.67 34.50
N ILE A 72 -15.86 -6.85 34.08
CA ILE A 72 -15.83 -7.32 32.69
C ILE A 72 -16.77 -8.51 32.61
N ILE A 73 -17.83 -8.39 31.80
CA ILE A 73 -18.91 -9.35 31.69
C ILE A 73 -18.97 -9.90 30.29
N MET A 74 -19.11 -11.22 30.15
CA MET A 74 -19.38 -11.88 28.87
C MET A 74 -20.74 -12.59 28.98
N VAL A 75 -21.61 -12.26 28.04
CA VAL A 75 -22.88 -12.91 27.80
C VAL A 75 -22.78 -13.74 26.53
N TRP A 76 -23.22 -14.98 26.58
CA TRP A 76 -23.36 -15.87 25.43
C TRP A 76 -24.82 -16.14 25.20
N LYS A 77 -25.36 -15.69 24.04
CA LYS A 77 -26.81 -15.65 23.83
C LYS A 77 -27.49 -14.88 24.99
N ASP A 78 -28.22 -15.54 25.83
CA ASP A 78 -28.93 -14.90 26.95
C ASP A 78 -28.34 -15.25 28.34
N SER A 79 -27.17 -15.86 28.40
CA SER A 79 -26.56 -16.35 29.63
C SER A 79 -25.22 -15.70 29.95
N ILE A 80 -25.02 -15.25 31.18
CA ILE A 80 -23.71 -14.76 31.64
C ILE A 80 -22.79 -15.97 31.78
N VAL A 81 -21.72 -16.00 31.02
CA VAL A 81 -20.72 -17.07 30.97
C VAL A 81 -19.33 -16.65 31.46
N GLY A 82 -19.10 -15.34 31.59
CA GLY A 82 -17.91 -14.75 32.16
C GLY A 82 -18.26 -13.54 33.01
N ASN A 83 -17.66 -13.44 34.21
CA ASN A 83 -17.87 -12.29 35.08
C ASN A 83 -16.61 -12.10 35.95
N PHE A 84 -15.79 -11.13 35.55
CA PHE A 84 -14.49 -10.85 36.15
C PHE A 84 -14.52 -9.47 36.83
N GLN A 85 -13.81 -9.35 37.95
CA GLN A 85 -13.55 -8.03 38.51
C GLN A 85 -12.62 -7.29 37.57
N LYS A 86 -12.93 -6.01 37.26
CA LYS A 86 -12.08 -5.18 36.42
C LYS A 86 -10.74 -4.95 37.12
N PRO A 87 -9.60 -5.21 36.47
CA PRO A 87 -8.30 -4.98 37.06
C PRO A 87 -8.05 -3.50 37.37
N GLN A 88 -7.12 -3.23 38.28
CA GLN A 88 -6.66 -1.87 38.50
C GLN A 88 -5.99 -1.31 37.25
N ALA A 89 -5.95 0.02 37.13
CA ALA A 89 -5.28 0.68 36.04
C ALA A 89 -3.81 0.22 35.98
N LYS A 90 -3.35 -0.14 34.75
CA LYS A 90 -2.01 -0.64 34.48
C LYS A 90 -1.67 -2.05 34.99
N ASP A 91 -2.63 -2.80 35.48
CA ASP A 91 -2.46 -4.23 35.79
C ASP A 91 -2.61 -5.04 34.46
N TRP A 92 -1.65 -4.87 33.56
CA TRP A 92 -1.69 -5.41 32.20
C TRP A 92 -1.71 -6.94 32.20
N ASP A 93 -1.00 -7.58 33.13
CA ASP A 93 -0.95 -9.03 33.23
C ASP A 93 -2.35 -9.62 33.55
N THR A 94 -3.09 -8.99 34.47
CA THR A 94 -4.46 -9.42 34.76
C THR A 94 -5.41 -9.14 33.60
N TYR A 95 -5.28 -8.00 32.89
CA TYR A 95 -6.05 -7.72 31.70
C TYR A 95 -5.77 -8.74 30.58
N GLY A 96 -4.50 -9.08 30.34
CA GLY A 96 -4.12 -10.09 29.36
C GLY A 96 -4.64 -11.48 29.70
N ALA A 97 -4.59 -11.86 31.00
CA ALA A 97 -5.13 -13.14 31.47
C ALA A 97 -6.66 -13.23 31.30
N ILE A 98 -7.40 -12.15 31.61
CA ILE A 98 -8.85 -12.10 31.40
C ILE A 98 -9.17 -12.21 29.91
N THR A 99 -8.46 -11.48 29.04
CA THR A 99 -8.64 -11.54 27.59
C THR A 99 -8.47 -12.97 27.05
N ALA A 100 -7.38 -13.65 27.42
CA ALA A 100 -7.17 -15.04 27.01
C ALA A 100 -8.28 -15.97 27.51
N ARG A 101 -8.78 -15.79 28.75
CA ARG A 101 -9.89 -16.57 29.28
C ARG A 101 -11.22 -16.33 28.55
N LEU A 102 -11.52 -15.09 28.21
CA LEU A 102 -12.72 -14.73 27.43
C LEU A 102 -12.69 -15.42 26.05
N ILE A 103 -11.56 -15.35 25.35
CA ILE A 103 -11.39 -15.97 24.03
C ILE A 103 -11.49 -17.49 24.15
N ASN A 104 -10.83 -18.12 25.12
CA ASN A 104 -10.94 -19.55 25.36
C ASN A 104 -12.40 -19.97 25.63
N LYS A 105 -13.13 -19.14 26.39
CA LYS A 105 -14.56 -19.39 26.64
C LYS A 105 -15.40 -19.32 25.38
N MET A 106 -15.11 -18.39 24.47
CA MET A 106 -15.75 -18.34 23.15
C MET A 106 -15.42 -19.59 22.34
N CYS A 107 -14.16 -20.05 22.32
CA CYS A 107 -13.77 -21.28 21.63
C CYS A 107 -14.47 -22.53 22.17
N GLU A 108 -14.74 -22.60 23.48
CA GLU A 108 -15.52 -23.71 24.08
C GLU A 108 -16.97 -23.73 23.58
N MET A 109 -17.53 -22.57 23.23
CA MET A 109 -18.95 -22.40 22.93
C MET A 109 -19.24 -22.23 21.43
N ASP A 110 -18.24 -21.85 20.61
CA ASP A 110 -18.35 -21.67 19.16
C ASP A 110 -17.52 -22.72 18.42
N PRO A 111 -18.19 -23.73 17.79
CA PRO A 111 -17.48 -24.76 17.03
C PRO A 111 -16.64 -24.20 15.88
N SER A 112 -17.01 -23.05 15.32
CA SER A 112 -16.25 -22.43 14.24
C SER A 112 -14.93 -21.85 14.71
N LEU A 113 -14.88 -21.31 15.93
CA LEU A 113 -13.64 -20.88 16.57
C LEU A 113 -12.82 -22.07 17.07
N ALA A 114 -13.47 -23.09 17.63
CA ALA A 114 -12.81 -24.31 18.09
C ALA A 114 -12.09 -25.09 16.99
N ALA A 115 -12.50 -24.92 15.74
CA ALA A 115 -11.88 -25.57 14.58
C ALA A 115 -10.58 -24.88 14.11
N LEU A 116 -10.26 -23.69 14.63
CA LEU A 116 -9.07 -22.93 14.28
C LEU A 116 -7.86 -23.35 15.11
N SER A 117 -6.67 -23.17 14.58
CA SER A 117 -5.43 -23.27 15.34
C SER A 117 -5.31 -22.10 16.34
N SER A 118 -4.50 -22.28 17.39
CA SER A 118 -4.24 -21.22 18.39
C SER A 118 -3.69 -19.94 17.73
N ASP A 119 -2.85 -20.07 16.70
CA ASP A 119 -2.29 -18.93 15.97
C ASP A 119 -3.37 -18.19 15.19
N GLU A 120 -4.28 -18.90 14.53
CA GLU A 120 -5.39 -18.27 13.79
C GLU A 120 -6.37 -17.56 14.73
N ILE A 121 -6.67 -18.17 15.89
CA ILE A 121 -7.52 -17.52 16.91
C ILE A 121 -6.83 -16.26 17.42
N TYR A 122 -5.54 -16.34 17.71
CA TYR A 122 -4.74 -15.25 18.20
C TYR A 122 -4.71 -14.08 17.18
N GLU A 123 -4.44 -14.37 15.91
CA GLU A 123 -4.44 -13.38 14.83
C GLU A 123 -5.82 -12.70 14.67
N ARG A 124 -6.91 -13.48 14.70
CA ARG A 124 -8.28 -12.94 14.64
C ARG A 124 -8.61 -12.08 15.86
N ALA A 125 -8.25 -12.52 17.05
CA ALA A 125 -8.47 -11.76 18.26
C ALA A 125 -7.76 -10.40 18.22
N PHE A 126 -6.52 -10.37 17.73
CA PHE A 126 -5.81 -9.12 17.56
C PHE A 126 -6.40 -8.22 16.48
N ALA A 127 -6.83 -8.79 15.35
CA ALA A 127 -7.46 -8.01 14.32
C ALA A 127 -8.73 -7.30 14.82
N VAL A 128 -9.57 -8.02 15.56
CA VAL A 128 -10.81 -7.48 16.13
C VAL A 128 -10.50 -6.46 17.23
N LEU A 129 -9.56 -6.77 18.12
CA LEU A 129 -9.11 -5.88 19.19
C LEU A 129 -8.57 -4.56 18.60
N MET A 130 -7.76 -4.64 17.54
CA MET A 130 -7.22 -3.48 16.88
C MET A 130 -8.30 -2.62 16.22
N GLN A 131 -9.34 -3.21 15.62
CA GLN A 131 -10.47 -2.45 15.07
C GLN A 131 -11.20 -1.62 16.14
N GLY A 132 -11.35 -2.15 17.35
CA GLY A 132 -11.91 -1.39 18.48
C GLY A 132 -11.04 -0.22 18.94
N ILE A 133 -9.74 -0.33 18.70
CA ILE A 133 -8.72 0.63 19.11
C ILE A 133 -8.54 1.73 18.07
N ASP A 134 -8.25 1.34 16.87
CA ASP A 134 -8.02 2.18 15.71
C ASP A 134 -8.58 1.45 14.49
N GLU A 135 -9.65 1.97 13.90
CA GLU A 135 -10.32 1.35 12.73
C GLU A 135 -9.36 1.06 11.56
N ASN A 136 -8.24 1.76 11.49
CA ASN A 136 -7.19 1.58 10.50
C ASN A 136 -5.93 0.90 11.08
N GLY A 137 -5.95 0.61 12.37
CA GLY A 137 -4.85 -0.10 13.06
C GLY A 137 -4.76 -1.56 12.61
N LYS A 138 -3.54 -2.09 12.59
CA LYS A 138 -3.28 -3.46 12.16
C LYS A 138 -2.39 -4.19 13.16
N TYR A 139 -2.72 -5.45 13.38
CA TYR A 139 -1.78 -6.41 13.90
C TYR A 139 -1.06 -7.10 12.74
N ILE A 140 0.26 -7.13 12.78
CA ILE A 140 1.09 -7.76 11.76
C ILE A 140 1.75 -8.99 12.36
N PRO A 141 1.29 -10.21 12.00
CA PRO A 141 1.91 -11.45 12.46
C PRO A 141 3.39 -11.51 12.06
N LYS A 142 4.21 -12.16 12.87
CA LYS A 142 5.64 -12.39 12.60
C LYS A 142 5.88 -12.95 11.19
N LYS A 143 5.06 -13.92 10.76
CA LYS A 143 5.13 -14.51 9.43
C LYS A 143 4.94 -13.47 8.32
N THR A 144 4.00 -12.54 8.52
CA THR A 144 3.73 -11.44 7.56
C THR A 144 4.88 -10.44 7.53
N LEU A 145 5.48 -10.10 8.69
CA LEU A 145 6.65 -9.24 8.74
C LEU A 145 7.83 -9.85 7.98
N LEU A 146 8.10 -11.13 8.19
CA LEU A 146 9.15 -11.84 7.46
C LEU A 146 8.85 -11.86 5.94
N ASN A 147 7.60 -12.13 5.55
CA ASN A 147 7.18 -12.09 4.15
C ASN A 147 7.28 -10.69 3.55
N ASN A 148 7.04 -9.62 4.30
CA ASN A 148 7.18 -8.25 3.79
C ASN A 148 8.65 -7.88 3.52
N TYR A 149 9.59 -8.39 4.31
CA TYR A 149 11.02 -8.31 4.00
C TYR A 149 11.38 -9.18 2.78
N GLU A 150 10.74 -10.35 2.62
CA GLU A 150 10.92 -11.26 1.49
C GLU A 150 10.15 -10.82 0.24
N ASN A 151 9.07 -10.03 0.35
CA ASN A 151 8.25 -9.55 -0.78
C ASN A 151 9.01 -8.58 -1.72
N ARG A 152 10.16 -8.07 -1.31
CA ARG A 152 11.11 -7.41 -2.20
C ARG A 152 12.00 -8.39 -2.95
N ILE A 153 12.00 -9.66 -2.55
CA ILE A 153 12.75 -10.75 -3.13
C ILE A 153 11.73 -11.72 -3.72
N LEU A 154 11.41 -11.56 -4.98
CA LEU A 154 10.47 -12.43 -5.68
C LEU A 154 11.22 -13.52 -6.44
N THR A 155 10.78 -14.77 -6.29
CA THR A 155 11.14 -15.81 -7.26
C THR A 155 10.16 -15.71 -8.42
N SER A 156 10.56 -15.05 -9.49
CA SER A 156 9.69 -14.70 -10.61
C SER A 156 10.46 -14.72 -11.93
N VAL A 157 9.74 -14.62 -13.03
CA VAL A 157 10.31 -14.27 -14.33
C VAL A 157 10.43 -12.77 -14.52
N GLY A 158 9.82 -11.95 -13.65
CA GLY A 158 9.91 -10.51 -13.66
C GLY A 158 9.02 -9.82 -14.67
N LEU A 159 7.84 -10.38 -14.93
CA LEU A 159 6.81 -9.71 -15.72
C LEU A 159 5.45 -9.79 -15.02
N SER A 160 4.60 -8.82 -15.28
CA SER A 160 3.18 -8.81 -14.98
C SER A 160 2.41 -8.31 -16.21
N GLY A 161 1.10 -8.48 -16.21
CA GLY A 161 0.29 -8.04 -17.34
C GLY A 161 -1.20 -8.06 -17.01
N TRP A 162 -2.00 -7.75 -18.01
CA TRP A 162 -3.46 -7.71 -17.90
C TRP A 162 -4.12 -8.22 -19.18
N ARG A 163 -5.42 -8.59 -19.08
CA ARG A 163 -6.23 -8.82 -20.28
C ARG A 163 -6.83 -7.51 -20.76
N ASP A 164 -6.68 -7.28 -22.06
CA ASP A 164 -7.39 -6.19 -22.70
C ASP A 164 -8.87 -6.52 -22.96
N VAL A 165 -9.61 -5.56 -23.49
CA VAL A 165 -11.05 -5.71 -23.80
C VAL A 165 -11.32 -6.80 -24.87
N GLY A 166 -10.32 -7.22 -25.63
CA GLY A 166 -10.37 -8.32 -26.60
C GLY A 166 -10.09 -9.69 -25.98
N GLY A 167 -9.70 -9.74 -24.69
CA GLY A 167 -9.31 -10.94 -23.98
C GLY A 167 -7.86 -11.38 -24.22
N GLU A 168 -7.05 -10.56 -24.93
CA GLU A 168 -5.63 -10.78 -25.17
C GLU A 168 -4.82 -10.39 -23.91
N PHE A 169 -3.79 -11.19 -23.58
CA PHE A 169 -2.94 -10.89 -22.44
C PHE A 169 -1.72 -10.07 -22.86
N ARG A 170 -1.64 -8.84 -22.34
CA ARG A 170 -0.55 -7.90 -22.61
C ARG A 170 0.40 -7.80 -21.43
N VAL A 171 1.70 -7.69 -21.74
CA VAL A 171 2.73 -7.39 -20.76
C VAL A 171 2.56 -5.96 -20.27
N GLY A 172 2.33 -5.80 -18.95
CA GLY A 172 2.12 -4.49 -18.30
C GLY A 172 3.37 -3.92 -17.67
N ALA A 173 4.21 -4.80 -17.12
CA ALA A 173 5.48 -4.39 -16.57
C ALA A 173 6.53 -5.47 -16.74
N VAL A 174 7.78 -5.06 -16.92
CA VAL A 174 8.96 -5.91 -16.95
C VAL A 174 9.97 -5.36 -15.97
N VAL A 175 10.36 -6.18 -14.99
CA VAL A 175 11.34 -5.78 -13.99
C VAL A 175 12.73 -5.77 -14.62
N LYS A 176 13.42 -4.64 -14.55
CA LYS A 176 14.76 -4.48 -15.12
C LYS A 176 15.75 -5.46 -14.51
N GLY A 177 16.57 -6.09 -15.35
CA GLY A 177 17.52 -7.13 -14.95
C GLY A 177 16.88 -8.50 -14.65
N SER A 178 15.58 -8.63 -14.83
CA SER A 178 14.85 -9.90 -14.68
C SER A 178 15.07 -10.85 -15.86
N PRO A 179 14.72 -12.14 -15.72
CA PRO A 179 14.73 -13.08 -16.85
C PRO A 179 13.91 -12.61 -18.06
N ALA A 180 12.79 -11.93 -17.84
CA ALA A 180 11.95 -11.37 -18.91
C ALA A 180 12.67 -10.21 -19.63
N ASP A 181 13.29 -9.29 -18.87
CA ASP A 181 14.06 -8.18 -19.42
C ASP A 181 15.27 -8.68 -20.21
N MET A 182 16.04 -9.62 -19.65
CA MET A 182 17.19 -10.24 -20.34
C MET A 182 16.79 -11.00 -21.61
N ALA A 183 15.56 -11.47 -21.69
CA ALA A 183 15.00 -12.12 -22.88
C ALA A 183 14.41 -11.13 -23.89
N GLY A 184 14.49 -9.83 -23.60
CA GLY A 184 14.00 -8.74 -24.47
C GLY A 184 12.48 -8.69 -24.58
N ILE A 185 11.76 -9.10 -23.53
CA ILE A 185 10.31 -8.90 -23.43
C ILE A 185 10.08 -7.42 -23.08
N SER A 186 9.14 -6.81 -23.76
CA SER A 186 8.80 -5.39 -23.59
C SER A 186 7.36 -5.21 -23.13
N VAL A 187 7.10 -4.08 -22.50
CA VAL A 187 5.73 -3.66 -22.18
C VAL A 187 4.91 -3.58 -23.48
N HIS A 188 3.67 -4.02 -23.43
CA HIS A 188 2.71 -4.20 -24.53
C HIS A 188 2.95 -5.41 -25.46
N ASP A 189 4.01 -6.20 -25.27
CA ASP A 189 4.09 -7.49 -25.95
C ASP A 189 2.87 -8.35 -25.62
N LEU A 190 2.37 -9.07 -26.62
CA LEU A 190 1.25 -10.00 -26.45
C LEU A 190 1.78 -11.39 -26.11
N ILE A 191 1.17 -12.02 -25.09
CA ILE A 191 1.41 -13.41 -24.75
C ILE A 191 0.16 -14.20 -25.14
N ASP A 192 0.26 -15.11 -26.12
CA ASP A 192 -0.86 -15.95 -26.52
C ASP A 192 -0.81 -17.33 -25.89
N LYS A 193 0.39 -17.85 -25.52
CA LYS A 193 0.52 -19.15 -24.83
C LYS A 193 1.52 -19.11 -23.68
N VAL A 194 1.15 -19.82 -22.63
CA VAL A 194 1.97 -20.08 -21.44
C VAL A 194 2.09 -21.57 -21.22
N ASN A 195 3.31 -22.11 -21.26
CA ASN A 195 3.60 -23.54 -21.17
C ASN A 195 2.79 -24.40 -22.19
N GLY A 196 2.54 -23.85 -23.37
CA GLY A 196 1.76 -24.49 -24.45
C GLY A 196 0.23 -24.40 -24.28
N ARG A 197 -0.29 -23.86 -23.16
CA ARG A 197 -1.71 -23.56 -22.97
C ARG A 197 -2.03 -22.18 -23.55
N ASP A 198 -3.15 -22.08 -24.22
CA ASP A 198 -3.67 -20.81 -24.69
C ASP A 198 -4.01 -19.92 -23.49
N VAL A 199 -3.49 -18.70 -23.48
CA VAL A 199 -3.71 -17.73 -22.39
C VAL A 199 -5.19 -17.46 -22.19
N ALA A 200 -6.01 -17.41 -23.23
CA ALA A 200 -7.45 -17.20 -23.13
C ALA A 200 -8.17 -18.25 -22.25
N GLN A 201 -7.53 -19.42 -22.03
CA GLN A 201 -8.07 -20.51 -21.23
C GLN A 201 -7.52 -20.53 -19.77
N ILE A 202 -6.64 -19.60 -19.41
CA ILE A 202 -6.01 -19.54 -18.08
C ILE A 202 -6.65 -18.38 -17.30
N PRO A 203 -7.25 -18.62 -16.11
CA PRO A 203 -7.75 -17.53 -15.25
C PRO A 203 -6.63 -16.56 -14.86
N ASP A 204 -6.95 -15.25 -14.68
CA ASP A 204 -5.96 -14.24 -14.35
C ASP A 204 -5.20 -14.54 -13.05
N ALA A 205 -5.89 -14.99 -12.00
CA ALA A 205 -5.26 -15.39 -10.74
C ALA A 205 -4.27 -16.56 -10.90
N GLU A 206 -4.50 -17.46 -11.89
CA GLU A 206 -3.56 -18.54 -12.23
C GLU A 206 -2.35 -17.98 -13.01
N LEU A 207 -2.55 -17.02 -13.91
CA LEU A 207 -1.47 -16.35 -14.63
C LEU A 207 -0.50 -15.64 -13.70
N ASP A 208 -1.01 -14.88 -12.74
CA ASP A 208 -0.18 -14.21 -11.73
C ASP A 208 0.67 -15.24 -10.95
N THR A 209 0.06 -16.34 -10.53
CA THR A 209 0.77 -17.44 -9.86
C THR A 209 1.83 -18.09 -10.75
N VAL A 210 1.55 -18.22 -12.05
CA VAL A 210 2.48 -18.81 -13.03
C VAL A 210 3.68 -17.89 -13.26
N PHE A 211 3.50 -16.60 -13.31
CA PHE A 211 4.62 -15.63 -13.47
C PHE A 211 5.44 -15.49 -12.19
N GLN A 212 4.82 -15.51 -11.02
CA GLN A 212 5.44 -15.36 -9.70
C GLN A 212 5.87 -16.71 -9.14
N GLY A 213 5.73 -17.81 -9.45
CA GLY A 213 5.92 -19.14 -8.88
C GLY A 213 6.93 -19.28 -7.74
N VAL A 214 6.67 -20.19 -6.83
CA VAL A 214 7.49 -20.48 -5.65
C VAL A 214 8.74 -21.35 -5.93
N ASN A 215 8.90 -21.85 -7.15
CA ASN A 215 9.98 -22.77 -7.51
C ASN A 215 10.83 -22.25 -8.67
N SER A 216 12.12 -22.56 -8.68
CA SER A 216 13.11 -22.25 -9.72
C SER A 216 12.84 -22.92 -11.10
N GLY A 217 11.58 -23.13 -11.44
CA GLY A 217 11.17 -23.77 -12.70
C GLY A 217 11.32 -22.85 -13.91
N THR A 218 11.21 -23.45 -15.09
CA THR A 218 11.17 -22.72 -16.37
C THR A 218 9.74 -22.43 -16.78
N LEU A 219 9.54 -21.29 -17.45
CA LEU A 219 8.29 -20.86 -18.04
C LEU A 219 8.51 -20.68 -19.53
N LYS A 220 7.70 -21.33 -20.34
CA LYS A 220 7.71 -21.16 -21.79
C LYS A 220 6.59 -20.23 -22.22
N LEU A 221 6.94 -19.11 -22.86
CA LEU A 221 6.01 -18.14 -23.41
C LEU A 221 6.06 -18.15 -24.94
N HIS A 222 4.91 -18.03 -25.57
CA HIS A 222 4.84 -17.66 -26.98
C HIS A 222 4.37 -16.21 -27.05
N LEU A 223 5.17 -15.38 -27.72
CA LEU A 223 4.96 -13.93 -27.83
C LEU A 223 4.56 -13.56 -29.24
N LEU A 224 3.59 -12.67 -29.35
CA LEU A 224 3.22 -12.00 -30.60
C LEU A 224 3.77 -10.57 -30.51
N THR A 225 4.83 -10.31 -31.27
CA THR A 225 5.46 -8.97 -31.28
C THR A 225 5.39 -8.35 -32.68
N PRO A 226 5.52 -7.03 -32.81
CA PRO A 226 5.55 -6.36 -34.13
C PRO A 226 6.62 -6.90 -35.05
N ASP A 227 7.74 -7.39 -34.51
CA ASP A 227 8.89 -7.92 -35.26
C ASP A 227 8.74 -9.41 -35.62
N GLY A 228 7.63 -10.05 -35.21
CA GLY A 228 7.31 -11.46 -35.47
C GLY A 228 7.12 -12.28 -34.20
N ASN A 229 6.48 -13.43 -34.37
CA ASN A 229 6.19 -14.32 -33.24
C ASN A 229 7.44 -15.08 -32.81
N ARG A 230 7.62 -15.25 -31.49
CA ARG A 230 8.76 -15.97 -30.93
C ARG A 230 8.43 -16.75 -29.66
N ASP A 231 9.11 -17.88 -29.52
CA ASP A 231 9.10 -18.66 -28.27
C ASP A 231 10.23 -18.17 -27.36
N VAL A 232 9.91 -17.95 -26.09
CA VAL A 232 10.89 -17.57 -25.08
C VAL A 232 10.79 -18.54 -23.90
N VAL A 233 11.94 -19.05 -23.46
CA VAL A 233 12.03 -19.88 -22.24
C VAL A 233 12.69 -19.08 -21.14
N LEU A 234 11.93 -18.77 -20.11
CA LEU A 234 12.39 -17.99 -18.96
C LEU A 234 12.65 -18.95 -17.79
N ARG A 235 13.78 -18.81 -17.15
CA ARG A 235 14.04 -19.48 -15.87
C ARG A 235 13.75 -18.50 -14.75
N ARG A 236 12.85 -18.86 -13.84
CA ARG A 236 12.59 -18.02 -12.66
C ARG A 236 13.86 -17.80 -11.88
N ALA A 237 14.08 -16.56 -11.49
CA ALA A 237 15.22 -16.11 -10.69
C ALA A 237 14.74 -15.34 -9.46
N THR A 238 15.60 -15.22 -8.50
CA THR A 238 15.39 -14.29 -7.39
C THR A 238 15.56 -12.87 -7.92
N ILE A 239 14.51 -12.08 -7.85
CA ILE A 239 14.47 -10.69 -8.32
C ILE A 239 14.32 -9.80 -7.09
N VAL A 240 15.16 -8.80 -6.98
CA VAL A 240 15.01 -7.73 -5.99
C VAL A 240 14.32 -6.56 -6.69
N LEU A 241 13.13 -6.19 -6.21
CA LEU A 241 12.42 -5.03 -6.74
C LEU A 241 13.17 -3.75 -6.34
N ALA A 242 13.45 -2.90 -7.31
CA ALA A 242 14.03 -1.59 -7.04
C ALA A 242 13.00 -0.67 -6.35
N ASP A 243 13.49 0.25 -5.53
CA ASP A 243 12.64 1.25 -4.89
C ASP A 243 12.24 2.37 -5.85
N ALA A 244 13.05 2.59 -6.90
CA ALA A 244 12.75 3.50 -7.98
C ALA A 244 13.40 3.01 -9.28
N ASP A 245 12.74 3.28 -10.42
CA ASP A 245 13.27 3.08 -11.76
C ASP A 245 13.64 4.41 -12.41
N ILE A 246 14.75 4.41 -13.13
CA ILE A 246 15.27 5.59 -13.81
C ILE A 246 15.29 5.33 -15.33
N ILE A 247 14.54 6.11 -16.07
CA ILE A 247 14.40 5.98 -17.52
C ILE A 247 14.81 7.29 -18.18
N TYR A 248 15.85 7.24 -19.01
CA TYR A 248 16.21 8.39 -19.83
C TYR A 248 15.45 8.34 -21.17
N ARG A 249 14.74 9.44 -21.48
CA ARG A 249 13.96 9.59 -22.71
C ARG A 249 14.58 10.68 -23.57
N PRO A 250 15.18 10.36 -24.73
CA PRO A 250 15.64 11.37 -25.67
C PRO A 250 14.45 12.14 -26.26
N VAL A 251 14.61 13.46 -26.41
CA VAL A 251 13.68 14.36 -27.10
C VAL A 251 14.47 15.21 -28.08
N ASP A 252 13.81 15.87 -29.07
CA ASP A 252 14.42 16.50 -30.25
C ASP A 252 15.64 17.41 -29.99
N ASN A 253 15.71 18.08 -28.85
CA ASN A 253 16.82 18.99 -28.51
C ASN A 253 17.37 18.77 -27.09
N GLY A 254 17.29 17.54 -26.56
CA GLY A 254 17.75 17.26 -25.20
C GLY A 254 17.28 15.91 -24.70
N GLY A 255 16.91 15.85 -23.44
CA GLY A 255 16.42 14.63 -22.81
C GLY A 255 15.53 14.90 -21.61
N LEU A 256 14.64 13.97 -21.33
CA LEU A 256 13.84 13.92 -20.11
C LEU A 256 14.30 12.76 -19.26
N LEU A 257 14.29 12.96 -17.96
CA LEU A 257 14.53 11.92 -16.99
C LEU A 257 13.19 11.53 -16.35
N GLU A 258 12.73 10.32 -16.61
CA GLU A 258 11.58 9.75 -15.92
C GLU A 258 12.07 8.96 -14.70
N ILE A 259 11.49 9.27 -13.55
CA ILE A 259 11.78 8.66 -12.27
C ILE A 259 10.49 8.05 -11.76
N VAL A 260 10.37 6.73 -11.81
CA VAL A 260 9.22 6.00 -11.28
C VAL A 260 9.56 5.58 -9.85
N VAL A 261 8.86 6.12 -8.87
CA VAL A 261 9.08 5.78 -7.46
C VAL A 261 8.07 4.71 -7.04
N HIS A 262 8.55 3.55 -6.64
CA HIS A 262 7.71 2.45 -6.17
C HIS A 262 7.44 2.57 -4.67
N GLU A 263 8.47 2.92 -3.91
CA GLU A 263 8.38 3.15 -2.47
C GLU A 263 9.28 4.30 -2.04
N LEU A 264 8.78 5.18 -1.18
CA LEU A 264 9.57 6.27 -0.62
C LEU A 264 10.45 5.76 0.52
N THR A 265 11.70 5.44 0.19
CA THR A 265 12.74 4.97 1.11
C THR A 265 14.00 5.83 0.99
N ASP A 266 14.93 5.69 1.95
CA ASP A 266 16.26 6.27 1.83
C ASP A 266 17.00 5.74 0.60
N ASN A 267 16.80 4.45 0.25
CA ASN A 267 17.42 3.85 -0.94
C ASN A 267 16.85 4.44 -2.24
N ALA A 268 15.52 4.63 -2.34
CA ALA A 268 14.91 5.34 -3.48
C ALA A 268 15.52 6.75 -3.64
N THR A 269 15.68 7.47 -2.53
CA THR A 269 16.26 8.80 -2.53
C THR A 269 17.71 8.80 -3.04
N ASN A 270 18.51 7.80 -2.65
CA ASN A 270 19.88 7.66 -3.14
C ASN A 270 19.91 7.35 -4.65
N ILE A 271 19.06 6.42 -5.14
CA ILE A 271 18.95 6.10 -6.56
C ILE A 271 18.60 7.36 -7.37
N VAL A 272 17.63 8.15 -6.89
CA VAL A 272 17.22 9.39 -7.57
C VAL A 272 18.33 10.43 -7.54
N ASN A 273 19.01 10.61 -6.42
CA ASN A 273 20.13 11.56 -6.31
C ASN A 273 21.27 11.22 -7.27
N GLU A 274 21.66 9.95 -7.36
CA GLU A 274 22.67 9.47 -8.32
C GLU A 274 22.23 9.68 -9.76
N ALA A 275 20.94 9.45 -10.07
CA ALA A 275 20.38 9.69 -11.39
C ALA A 275 20.39 11.18 -11.77
N LEU A 276 19.99 12.07 -10.86
CA LEU A 276 20.03 13.53 -11.09
C LEU A 276 21.48 14.03 -11.28
N ALA A 277 22.44 13.49 -10.54
CA ALA A 277 23.84 13.80 -10.73
C ALA A 277 24.40 13.32 -12.10
N LYS A 278 24.00 12.11 -12.51
CA LYS A 278 24.39 11.52 -13.80
C LYS A 278 23.78 12.24 -14.99
N TYR A 279 22.53 12.62 -14.90
CA TYR A 279 21.74 13.26 -15.96
C TYR A 279 21.49 14.75 -15.66
N ASN A 280 22.53 15.48 -15.27
CA ASN A 280 22.44 16.88 -14.80
C ASN A 280 22.07 17.92 -15.89
N ASN A 281 22.06 17.53 -17.16
CA ASN A 281 21.74 18.43 -18.28
C ASN A 281 20.42 18.10 -18.98
N VAL A 282 19.48 17.43 -18.27
CA VAL A 282 18.17 17.14 -18.85
C VAL A 282 17.29 18.39 -18.92
N ASP A 283 16.43 18.46 -19.92
CA ASP A 283 15.46 19.55 -20.07
C ASP A 283 14.35 19.54 -19.01
N GLY A 284 14.06 18.36 -18.48
CA GLY A 284 13.07 18.20 -17.45
C GLY A 284 13.06 16.81 -16.81
N VAL A 285 12.38 16.72 -15.70
CA VAL A 285 12.18 15.49 -14.91
C VAL A 285 10.70 15.19 -14.83
N ILE A 286 10.34 13.96 -15.11
CA ILE A 286 9.01 13.39 -14.80
C ILE A 286 9.17 12.56 -13.54
N LEU A 287 8.61 13.03 -12.43
CA LEU A 287 8.57 12.31 -11.17
C LEU A 287 7.23 11.57 -11.07
N ASP A 288 7.24 10.26 -11.28
CA ASP A 288 6.04 9.44 -11.25
C ASP A 288 5.81 8.90 -9.85
N LEU A 289 4.76 9.41 -9.20
CA LEU A 289 4.28 8.99 -7.89
C LEU A 289 2.92 8.26 -7.96
N ARG A 290 2.43 7.90 -9.14
CA ARG A 290 1.07 7.39 -9.32
C ARG A 290 0.79 6.13 -8.53
N ALA A 291 1.71 5.19 -8.45
CA ALA A 291 1.57 3.96 -7.67
C ALA A 291 2.36 3.97 -6.35
N THR A 292 2.91 5.14 -5.98
CA THR A 292 3.79 5.26 -4.82
C THR A 292 2.99 5.30 -3.52
N ARG A 293 3.41 4.50 -2.56
CA ARG A 293 2.93 4.53 -1.18
C ARG A 293 4.11 4.78 -0.24
N GLY A 294 3.83 5.29 0.94
CA GLY A 294 4.89 5.50 1.91
C GLY A 294 4.38 6.04 3.24
N MET A 295 5.09 5.71 4.30
CA MET A 295 4.81 6.19 5.66
C MET A 295 6.05 6.78 6.32
N ASP A 296 7.21 6.78 5.65
CA ASP A 296 8.44 7.36 6.17
C ASP A 296 8.54 8.86 5.82
N ALA A 297 8.28 9.69 6.83
CA ALA A 297 8.34 11.15 6.69
C ALA A 297 9.76 11.66 6.39
N ARG A 298 10.80 10.99 6.89
CA ARG A 298 12.20 11.39 6.66
C ARG A 298 12.64 11.10 5.24
N ALA A 299 12.36 9.90 4.74
CA ALA A 299 12.66 9.52 3.36
C ALA A 299 11.92 10.44 2.37
N ALA A 300 10.63 10.69 2.60
CA ALA A 300 9.82 11.61 1.79
C ALA A 300 10.37 13.04 1.79
N THR A 301 10.82 13.51 2.97
CA THR A 301 11.42 14.85 3.11
C THR A 301 12.73 14.95 2.34
N LYS A 302 13.61 13.95 2.43
CA LYS A 302 14.86 13.89 1.68
C LYS A 302 14.60 13.86 0.17
N MET A 303 13.66 13.02 -0.28
CA MET A 303 13.28 12.92 -1.69
C MET A 303 12.79 14.27 -2.25
N ALA A 304 11.85 14.91 -1.58
CA ALA A 304 11.39 16.23 -1.98
C ALA A 304 12.54 17.26 -1.98
N GLY A 305 13.42 17.19 -0.99
CA GLY A 305 14.58 18.07 -0.82
C GLY A 305 15.53 18.09 -2.01
N LEU A 306 15.67 16.97 -2.74
CA LEU A 306 16.49 16.93 -3.96
C LEU A 306 16.03 17.96 -5.01
N PHE A 307 14.76 18.36 -4.97
CA PHE A 307 14.14 19.26 -5.95
C PHE A 307 13.79 20.63 -5.39
N ILE A 308 13.30 20.70 -4.14
CA ILE A 308 12.77 21.95 -3.55
C ILE A 308 13.78 22.64 -2.63
N GLY A 309 14.88 21.97 -2.24
CA GLY A 309 15.85 22.46 -1.27
C GLY A 309 15.29 22.54 0.15
N ALA A 310 15.89 23.37 0.98
CA ALA A 310 15.56 23.53 2.40
C ALA A 310 14.23 24.29 2.63
N LYS A 311 13.13 23.75 2.12
CA LYS A 311 11.78 24.29 2.29
C LYS A 311 10.88 23.27 2.98
N PRO A 312 9.86 23.68 3.77
CA PRO A 312 8.96 22.75 4.44
C PRO A 312 8.26 21.80 3.49
N VAL A 313 8.30 20.49 3.79
CA VAL A 313 7.65 19.44 2.98
C VAL A 313 6.33 19.04 3.61
N MET A 314 6.33 18.79 4.92
CA MET A 314 5.16 18.35 5.65
C MET A 314 5.24 18.70 7.12
N ARG A 315 4.09 18.63 7.78
CA ARG A 315 3.95 18.61 9.23
C ARG A 315 3.21 17.32 9.63
N VAL A 316 3.67 16.72 10.71
CA VAL A 316 3.06 15.49 11.26
C VAL A 316 2.45 15.82 12.60
N SER A 317 1.17 15.51 12.76
CA SER A 317 0.45 15.73 14.02
C SER A 317 1.10 14.93 15.16
N GLN A 318 1.16 15.54 16.34
CA GLN A 318 1.56 14.86 17.58
C GLN A 318 0.32 14.55 18.40
N THR A 319 0.36 13.50 19.20
CA THR A 319 -0.73 13.17 20.13
C THR A 319 -0.90 14.26 21.19
N ALA A 320 0.20 14.94 21.55
CA ALA A 320 0.21 16.10 22.41
C ALA A 320 1.30 17.06 21.97
N GLY A 321 1.01 18.36 21.97
CA GLY A 321 1.94 19.41 21.56
C GLY A 321 1.71 19.92 20.15
N GLU A 322 2.71 20.64 19.64
CA GLU A 322 2.67 21.18 18.28
C GLU A 322 3.04 20.13 17.24
N ASP A 323 2.58 20.32 16.00
CA ASP A 323 2.93 19.47 14.87
C ASP A 323 4.45 19.45 14.64
N MET A 324 5.01 18.29 14.33
CA MET A 324 6.42 18.18 13.96
C MET A 324 6.60 18.58 12.50
N GLU A 325 7.40 19.61 12.25
CA GLU A 325 7.73 20.07 10.91
C GLU A 325 8.91 19.30 10.32
N PHE A 326 8.79 18.93 9.05
CA PHE A 326 9.82 18.23 8.29
C PHE A 326 10.34 19.13 7.17
N VAL A 327 11.62 19.50 7.29
CA VAL A 327 12.34 20.38 6.35
C VAL A 327 13.63 19.69 5.93
N PRO A 328 13.96 19.62 4.61
CA PRO A 328 15.24 19.11 4.16
C PRO A 328 16.42 19.95 4.69
N GLY A 329 17.53 19.27 4.95
CA GLY A 329 18.72 19.93 5.49
C GLY A 329 19.70 20.47 4.45
N ALA A 330 19.38 20.40 3.14
CA ALA A 330 20.28 20.75 2.05
C ALA A 330 19.55 21.50 0.93
N ASP A 331 20.32 22.17 0.07
CA ASP A 331 19.81 22.81 -1.14
C ASP A 331 19.38 21.78 -2.19
N ALA A 332 18.55 22.19 -3.14
CA ALA A 332 18.14 21.38 -4.27
C ALA A 332 19.35 20.98 -5.13
N VAL A 333 19.35 19.72 -5.61
CA VAL A 333 20.43 19.19 -6.47
C VAL A 333 20.19 19.43 -7.95
N THR A 334 18.98 19.89 -8.32
CA THR A 334 18.61 20.16 -9.71
C THR A 334 17.64 21.33 -9.84
N ASP A 335 17.84 22.14 -10.90
CA ASP A 335 16.91 23.19 -11.34
C ASP A 335 16.08 22.78 -12.56
N ALA A 336 16.20 21.52 -13.02
CA ALA A 336 15.43 21.02 -14.15
C ALA A 336 13.93 21.20 -13.92
N ARG A 337 13.15 21.51 -14.95
CA ARG A 337 11.69 21.59 -14.87
C ARG A 337 11.12 20.25 -14.43
N VAL A 338 10.08 20.24 -13.59
CA VAL A 338 9.51 18.99 -13.06
C VAL A 338 8.03 18.91 -13.35
N VAL A 339 7.60 17.77 -13.86
CA VAL A 339 6.21 17.33 -13.83
C VAL A 339 6.11 16.19 -12.81
N VAL A 340 5.15 16.29 -11.90
CA VAL A 340 4.86 15.23 -10.93
C VAL A 340 3.56 14.53 -11.35
N LEU A 341 3.65 13.24 -11.63
CA LEU A 341 2.48 12.42 -11.94
C LEU A 341 1.87 11.87 -10.64
N VAL A 342 0.57 12.05 -10.47
CA VAL A 342 -0.17 11.60 -9.28
C VAL A 342 -1.46 10.89 -9.68
N SER A 343 -1.91 9.95 -8.83
CA SER A 343 -3.18 9.23 -9.03
C SER A 343 -3.86 8.93 -7.71
N ASN A 344 -5.05 8.36 -7.76
CA ASN A 344 -5.79 7.91 -6.58
C ASN A 344 -5.11 6.77 -5.79
N THR A 345 -4.01 6.22 -6.29
CA THR A 345 -3.17 5.24 -5.58
C THR A 345 -1.92 5.86 -4.95
N THR A 346 -1.62 7.13 -5.25
CA THR A 346 -0.63 7.92 -4.50
C THR A 346 -1.13 8.14 -3.08
N SER A 347 -0.47 7.57 -2.06
CA SER A 347 -0.99 7.63 -0.69
C SER A 347 0.09 7.72 0.38
N GLY A 348 -0.22 8.37 1.51
CA GLY A 348 0.68 8.58 2.63
C GLY A 348 1.66 9.73 2.41
N THR A 349 2.93 9.54 2.72
CA THR A 349 3.96 10.57 2.58
C THR A 349 4.21 11.04 1.13
N PRO A 350 3.99 10.24 0.05
CA PRO A 350 3.98 10.74 -1.33
C PRO A 350 2.99 11.88 -1.59
N GLU A 351 1.85 11.91 -0.89
CA GLU A 351 0.90 13.03 -0.99
C GLU A 351 1.51 14.34 -0.48
N ALA A 352 2.29 14.27 0.59
CA ALA A 352 3.02 15.43 1.10
C ALA A 352 4.13 15.88 0.14
N VAL A 353 4.85 14.93 -0.49
CA VAL A 353 5.83 15.25 -1.54
C VAL A 353 5.16 16.00 -2.69
N ALA A 354 4.06 15.47 -3.24
CA ALA A 354 3.30 16.13 -4.29
C ALA A 354 2.82 17.52 -3.87
N SER A 355 2.29 17.65 -2.63
CA SER A 355 1.88 18.94 -2.07
C SER A 355 3.02 19.95 -2.00
N ALA A 356 4.23 19.52 -1.60
CA ALA A 356 5.39 20.40 -1.49
C ALA A 356 5.83 20.92 -2.87
N PHE A 357 5.80 20.09 -3.92
CA PHE A 357 6.06 20.56 -5.29
C PHE A 357 5.09 21.66 -5.72
N TYR A 358 3.81 21.48 -5.41
CA TYR A 358 2.78 22.48 -5.68
C TYR A 358 3.00 23.75 -4.88
N GLU A 359 3.13 23.65 -3.55
CA GLU A 359 3.22 24.81 -2.62
C GLU A 359 4.45 25.69 -2.87
N HIS A 360 5.53 25.08 -3.36
CA HIS A 360 6.77 25.81 -3.64
C HIS A 360 6.91 26.22 -5.12
N GLY A 361 5.87 26.00 -5.95
CA GLY A 361 5.91 26.32 -7.37
C GLY A 361 7.06 25.62 -8.10
N ARG A 362 7.38 24.35 -7.69
CA ARG A 362 8.55 23.66 -8.18
C ARG A 362 8.22 22.61 -9.24
N GLY A 363 6.97 22.20 -9.35
CA GLY A 363 6.54 21.19 -10.31
C GLY A 363 5.07 21.32 -10.67
N VAL A 364 4.76 20.95 -11.91
CA VAL A 364 3.38 20.87 -12.42
C VAL A 364 2.81 19.50 -12.07
N LEU A 365 1.75 19.45 -11.27
CA LEU A 365 1.06 18.20 -10.93
C LEU A 365 0.09 17.82 -12.06
N VAL A 366 0.23 16.60 -12.56
CA VAL A 366 -0.60 16.04 -13.64
C VAL A 366 -1.16 14.69 -13.20
N GLY A 367 -2.43 14.42 -13.48
CA GLY A 367 -3.04 13.13 -13.14
C GLY A 367 -4.45 13.21 -12.63
N THR A 368 -4.75 12.41 -11.62
CA THR A 368 -6.02 12.42 -10.87
C THR A 368 -5.77 12.71 -9.38
N PRO A 369 -6.77 13.11 -8.59
CA PRO A 369 -6.59 13.40 -7.17
C PRO A 369 -5.98 12.22 -6.42
N THR A 370 -5.05 12.49 -5.51
CA THR A 370 -4.42 11.45 -4.68
C THR A 370 -5.40 10.79 -3.72
N ALA A 371 -5.00 9.70 -3.07
CA ALA A 371 -5.88 8.88 -2.23
C ALA A 371 -6.56 9.67 -1.09
N GLY A 372 -5.86 10.62 -0.49
CA GLY A 372 -6.30 11.28 0.74
C GLY A 372 -6.13 10.38 1.97
N HIS A 373 -5.15 9.49 1.93
CA HIS A 373 -4.77 8.62 3.05
C HIS A 373 -3.43 9.08 3.64
N ALA A 374 -3.35 10.36 3.95
CA ALA A 374 -2.13 11.00 4.42
C ALA A 374 -1.94 10.81 5.92
N ARG A 375 -1.61 9.59 6.32
CA ARG A 375 -1.33 9.20 7.70
C ARG A 375 0.02 8.50 7.83
N ILE A 376 0.63 8.59 8.99
CA ILE A 376 1.81 7.83 9.38
C ILE A 376 1.42 6.85 10.46
N ALA A 377 1.86 5.61 10.29
CA ALA A 377 1.72 4.59 11.31
C ALA A 377 2.78 4.76 12.41
N THR A 378 2.36 4.60 13.66
CA THR A 378 3.28 4.27 14.73
C THR A 378 3.46 2.75 14.71
N HIS A 379 4.68 2.30 14.42
CA HIS A 379 5.07 0.91 14.44
C HIS A 379 5.54 0.53 15.83
N ILE A 380 5.03 -0.57 16.36
CA ILE A 380 5.33 -1.06 17.72
C ILE A 380 5.71 -2.53 17.60
N ASP A 381 6.99 -2.84 17.80
CA ASP A 381 7.46 -4.23 17.86
C ASP A 381 7.00 -4.90 19.13
N LEU A 382 6.58 -6.16 19.01
CA LEU A 382 6.17 -7.02 20.10
C LEU A 382 7.22 -8.11 20.36
N SER A 383 7.31 -8.56 21.60
CA SER A 383 8.32 -9.54 22.05
C SER A 383 8.22 -10.90 21.34
N ASN A 384 7.04 -11.26 20.84
CA ASN A 384 6.82 -12.48 20.06
C ASN A 384 7.29 -12.37 18.59
N GLY A 385 7.82 -11.21 18.19
CA GLY A 385 8.30 -10.92 16.84
C GLY A 385 7.22 -10.49 15.85
N SER A 386 6.00 -10.23 16.30
CA SER A 386 4.95 -9.55 15.56
C SER A 386 5.02 -8.03 15.79
N ALA A 387 4.16 -7.25 15.14
CA ALA A 387 4.09 -5.81 15.36
C ALA A 387 2.64 -5.28 15.35
N LEU A 388 2.48 -4.08 15.91
CA LEU A 388 1.27 -3.27 15.75
C LEU A 388 1.59 -2.07 14.86
N GLU A 389 0.67 -1.71 13.98
CA GLU A 389 0.66 -0.45 13.26
C GLU A 389 -0.59 0.33 13.63
N LEU A 390 -0.39 1.54 14.18
CA LEU A 390 -1.45 2.47 14.54
C LEU A 390 -1.37 3.68 13.63
N LEU A 391 -2.38 3.92 12.81
CA LEU A 391 -2.46 5.08 11.93
C LEU A 391 -2.94 6.33 12.69
N ASN A 392 -2.21 6.70 13.72
CA ASN A 392 -2.59 7.70 14.70
C ASN A 392 -2.04 9.12 14.45
N LYS A 393 -1.23 9.31 13.40
CA LYS A 393 -0.65 10.59 13.06
C LYS A 393 -1.08 11.04 11.68
N SER A 394 -1.76 12.18 11.57
CA SER A 394 -2.10 12.78 10.29
C SER A 394 -0.93 13.58 9.71
N ILE A 395 -0.86 13.60 8.39
CA ILE A 395 0.11 14.40 7.64
C ILE A 395 -0.62 15.63 7.13
N LYS A 396 -0.01 16.80 7.41
CA LYS A 396 -0.36 18.08 6.81
C LYS A 396 0.70 18.46 5.80
N SER A 397 0.35 19.30 4.85
CA SER A 397 1.31 19.91 3.94
C SER A 397 2.33 20.77 4.68
N GLY A 398 3.40 21.22 4.02
CA GLY A 398 4.39 22.14 4.60
C GLY A 398 3.76 23.44 5.11
N GLN A 399 2.71 23.92 4.44
CA GLN A 399 1.93 25.11 4.86
C GLN A 399 0.83 24.79 5.89
N GLY A 400 0.72 23.57 6.39
CA GLY A 400 -0.20 23.17 7.45
C GLY A 400 -1.62 22.79 6.98
N ARG A 401 -1.83 22.55 5.67
CA ARG A 401 -3.11 22.03 5.17
C ARG A 401 -3.28 20.56 5.52
N GLU A 402 -4.48 20.18 5.93
CA GLU A 402 -4.83 18.77 6.09
C GLU A 402 -4.79 18.05 4.73
N LEU A 403 -4.11 16.92 4.68
CA LEU A 403 -4.04 16.04 3.51
C LEU A 403 -4.86 14.77 3.72
N ASP A 404 -5.04 14.33 4.97
CA ASP A 404 -5.86 13.17 5.30
C ASP A 404 -7.34 13.42 4.98
N ASN A 405 -8.02 12.44 4.40
CA ASN A 405 -9.40 12.52 3.86
C ASN A 405 -9.59 13.56 2.74
N ARG A 406 -8.54 14.25 2.34
CA ARG A 406 -8.58 15.28 1.29
C ARG A 406 -7.78 14.88 0.06
N GLY A 407 -6.52 14.58 0.25
CA GLY A 407 -5.54 14.37 -0.81
C GLY A 407 -4.99 15.69 -1.39
N VAL A 408 -4.23 15.52 -2.47
CA VAL A 408 -3.69 16.59 -3.30
C VAL A 408 -4.34 16.53 -4.67
N PHE A 409 -4.71 17.68 -5.21
CA PHE A 409 -5.37 17.77 -6.51
C PHE A 409 -4.35 18.14 -7.59
N PRO A 410 -4.35 17.45 -8.75
CA PRO A 410 -3.47 17.80 -9.83
C PRO A 410 -3.88 19.15 -10.42
N LEU A 411 -2.89 19.94 -10.86
CA LEU A 411 -3.11 21.17 -11.60
C LEU A 411 -3.72 20.89 -12.97
N VAL A 412 -3.30 19.78 -13.59
CA VAL A 412 -3.79 19.31 -14.87
C VAL A 412 -4.50 17.97 -14.64
N CYS A 413 -5.83 18.02 -14.62
CA CYS A 413 -6.67 16.83 -14.46
C CYS A 413 -6.70 16.00 -15.75
N LEU A 414 -6.14 14.81 -15.69
CA LEU A 414 -5.99 13.92 -16.84
C LEU A 414 -7.35 13.41 -17.36
N SER A 415 -8.30 13.13 -16.47
CA SER A 415 -9.62 12.62 -16.86
C SER A 415 -10.44 13.59 -17.71
N ASN A 416 -10.07 14.88 -17.75
CA ASN A 416 -10.71 15.89 -18.60
C ASN A 416 -10.03 16.05 -19.97
N ILE A 417 -8.93 15.31 -20.23
CA ILE A 417 -8.07 15.46 -21.42
C ILE A 417 -7.85 14.10 -22.09
N ARG A 418 -8.94 13.45 -22.50
CA ARG A 418 -8.92 12.06 -23.02
C ARG A 418 -8.67 11.91 -24.52
N SER A 419 -8.57 13.00 -25.25
CA SER A 419 -8.36 12.95 -26.72
C SER A 419 -7.34 13.98 -27.15
N SER A 420 -6.66 13.75 -28.28
CA SER A 420 -5.73 14.69 -28.87
C SER A 420 -6.37 16.07 -29.12
N LYS A 421 -7.67 16.11 -29.46
CA LYS A 421 -8.39 17.36 -29.59
C LYS A 421 -8.52 18.12 -28.28
N GLN A 422 -8.81 17.44 -27.18
CA GLN A 422 -8.90 18.03 -25.85
C GLN A 422 -7.52 18.46 -25.34
N GLN A 423 -6.46 17.68 -25.61
CA GLN A 423 -5.08 18.07 -25.31
C GLN A 423 -4.67 19.36 -26.04
N ASN A 424 -4.93 19.42 -27.35
CA ASN A 424 -4.64 20.62 -28.13
C ASN A 424 -5.42 21.84 -27.61
N ALA A 425 -6.71 21.70 -27.32
CA ALA A 425 -7.53 22.77 -26.75
C ALA A 425 -6.98 23.22 -25.38
N PHE A 426 -6.58 22.29 -24.52
CA PHE A 426 -5.96 22.59 -23.24
C PHE A 426 -4.70 23.45 -23.42
N PHE A 427 -3.76 23.05 -24.27
CA PHE A 427 -2.53 23.81 -24.52
C PHE A 427 -2.79 25.21 -25.15
N VAL A 428 -3.74 25.30 -26.06
CA VAL A 428 -4.16 26.60 -26.62
C VAL A 428 -4.69 27.51 -25.52
N ASN A 429 -5.56 27.01 -24.64
CA ASN A 429 -6.10 27.80 -23.53
C ASN A 429 -4.99 28.24 -22.55
N VAL A 430 -4.01 27.36 -22.25
CA VAL A 430 -2.83 27.75 -21.43
C VAL A 430 -2.02 28.84 -22.10
N ILE A 431 -1.74 28.71 -23.40
CA ILE A 431 -0.97 29.71 -24.16
C ILE A 431 -1.69 31.06 -24.20
N ASN A 432 -3.01 31.06 -24.35
CA ASN A 432 -3.82 32.29 -24.45
C ASN A 432 -4.16 32.91 -23.07
N ASN A 433 -3.72 32.34 -21.96
CA ASN A 433 -4.13 32.68 -20.59
C ASN A 433 -5.64 32.51 -20.31
N ASP A 434 -6.31 31.67 -21.08
CA ASP A 434 -7.73 31.34 -20.89
C ASP A 434 -7.89 30.13 -19.93
N PHE A 435 -6.78 29.48 -19.57
CA PHE A 435 -6.74 28.41 -18.60
C PHE A 435 -6.82 29.00 -17.18
N LYS A 436 -7.94 28.80 -16.51
CA LYS A 436 -8.10 29.15 -15.10
C LYS A 436 -7.84 27.90 -14.29
N VAL A 437 -6.76 27.91 -13.53
CA VAL A 437 -6.52 26.89 -12.51
C VAL A 437 -7.60 27.00 -11.45
N GLN A 438 -8.39 25.95 -11.32
CA GLN A 438 -9.22 25.83 -10.12
C GLN A 438 -8.29 25.38 -8.99
N ASP A 439 -7.82 26.34 -8.20
CA ASP A 439 -6.84 26.09 -7.17
C ASP A 439 -7.48 25.46 -5.93
N PHE A 440 -7.74 24.17 -6.03
CA PHE A 440 -8.30 23.39 -4.94
C PHE A 440 -7.28 23.10 -3.83
N ASN A 441 -6.02 23.39 -4.07
CA ASN A 441 -4.99 23.23 -3.07
C ASN A 441 -4.82 24.49 -2.20
N LYS A 442 -5.36 25.64 -2.60
CA LYS A 442 -5.40 26.86 -1.75
C LYS A 442 -6.64 26.86 -0.84
N GLY A 443 -6.42 26.87 0.46
CA GLY A 443 -7.45 27.00 1.50
C GLY A 443 -8.02 25.66 2.03
N ASN A 444 -8.66 25.75 3.21
CA ASN A 444 -9.16 24.59 3.96
C ASN A 444 -10.64 24.27 3.66
N ASN A 445 -11.42 25.20 3.11
CA ASN A 445 -12.86 25.04 2.88
C ASN A 445 -13.18 24.64 1.44
N VAL A 446 -12.73 23.45 1.04
CA VAL A 446 -13.00 22.90 -0.30
C VAL A 446 -13.99 21.75 -0.18
N ASN A 447 -15.02 21.76 -1.03
CA ASN A 447 -15.88 20.58 -1.16
C ASN A 447 -15.14 19.46 -1.92
N VAL A 448 -14.45 18.62 -1.17
CA VAL A 448 -13.61 17.51 -1.69
C VAL A 448 -14.42 16.60 -2.64
N ALA A 449 -15.66 16.30 -2.30
CA ALA A 449 -16.51 15.43 -3.14
C ALA A 449 -16.81 16.08 -4.51
N ALA A 450 -17.09 17.38 -4.55
CA ALA A 450 -17.33 18.11 -5.80
C ALA A 450 -16.08 18.19 -6.66
N VAL A 451 -14.91 18.39 -6.05
CA VAL A 451 -13.63 18.43 -6.77
C VAL A 451 -13.29 17.07 -7.34
N ARG A 452 -13.44 15.99 -6.57
CA ARG A 452 -13.22 14.62 -7.05
C ARG A 452 -14.20 14.24 -8.18
N ALA A 453 -15.45 14.71 -8.10
CA ALA A 453 -16.42 14.54 -9.19
C ALA A 453 -16.01 15.32 -10.48
N GLY A 454 -15.34 16.47 -10.33
CA GLY A 454 -14.79 17.26 -11.44
C GLY A 454 -13.51 16.69 -12.04
N CYS A 455 -12.81 15.83 -11.32
CA CYS A 455 -11.61 15.12 -11.76
C CYS A 455 -11.71 13.64 -11.35
N PRO A 456 -12.55 12.84 -12.01
CA PRO A 456 -12.78 11.46 -11.62
C PRO A 456 -11.55 10.58 -11.90
N VAL A 457 -11.47 9.47 -11.18
CA VAL A 457 -10.44 8.43 -11.38
C VAL A 457 -10.58 7.82 -12.77
N ILE A 458 -9.45 7.53 -13.42
CA ILE A 458 -9.40 6.79 -14.68
C ILE A 458 -9.30 5.30 -14.34
N THR A 459 -10.20 4.49 -14.90
CA THR A 459 -10.30 3.06 -14.61
C THR A 459 -9.61 2.16 -15.62
N SER A 460 -9.12 2.72 -16.75
CA SER A 460 -8.41 1.98 -17.80
C SER A 460 -6.92 2.39 -17.79
N GLY A 461 -6.04 1.47 -17.35
CA GLY A 461 -4.62 1.78 -17.08
C GLY A 461 -3.81 2.23 -18.29
N ASP A 462 -4.01 1.64 -19.47
CA ASP A 462 -3.17 1.90 -20.66
C ASP A 462 -3.32 3.30 -21.24
N ASP A 463 -4.55 3.80 -21.29
CA ASP A 463 -4.81 5.15 -21.78
C ASP A 463 -4.24 6.20 -20.81
N GLU A 464 -4.24 5.92 -19.50
CA GLU A 464 -3.71 6.83 -18.48
C GLU A 464 -2.21 7.01 -18.62
N ASP A 465 -1.45 5.93 -18.83
CA ASP A 465 0.00 5.97 -18.95
C ASP A 465 0.45 6.73 -20.17
N MET A 466 -0.07 6.39 -21.35
CA MET A 466 0.27 7.09 -22.59
C MET A 466 -0.11 8.57 -22.54
N MET A 467 -1.28 8.89 -22.01
CA MET A 467 -1.77 10.27 -21.96
C MET A 467 -0.99 11.11 -20.97
N SER A 468 -0.71 10.60 -19.77
CA SER A 468 0.07 11.30 -18.76
C SER A 468 1.50 11.57 -19.24
N MET A 469 2.13 10.60 -19.88
CA MET A 469 3.47 10.75 -20.45
C MET A 469 3.51 11.74 -21.61
N ALA A 470 2.52 11.70 -22.51
CA ALA A 470 2.42 12.66 -23.62
C ALA A 470 2.24 14.10 -23.12
N LEU A 471 1.36 14.30 -22.11
CA LEU A 471 1.15 15.61 -21.48
C LEU A 471 2.40 16.08 -20.75
N ALA A 472 3.02 15.24 -19.94
CA ALA A 472 4.23 15.56 -19.19
C ALA A 472 5.38 15.95 -20.14
N THR A 473 5.57 15.18 -21.21
CA THR A 473 6.57 15.47 -22.24
C THR A 473 6.33 16.83 -22.88
N LYS A 474 5.09 17.11 -23.32
CA LYS A 474 4.75 18.38 -23.95
C LYS A 474 4.92 19.57 -23.01
N ILE A 475 4.51 19.44 -21.75
CA ILE A 475 4.68 20.47 -20.72
C ILE A 475 6.18 20.75 -20.50
N LEU A 476 7.01 19.72 -20.40
CA LEU A 476 8.44 19.88 -20.13
C LEU A 476 9.23 20.40 -21.34
N THR A 477 8.86 20.03 -22.56
CA THR A 477 9.55 20.48 -23.78
C THR A 477 9.15 21.89 -24.21
N ASP A 478 7.96 22.36 -23.82
CA ASP A 478 7.49 23.71 -24.11
C ASP A 478 7.61 24.63 -22.90
N LYS A 479 8.70 25.41 -22.85
CA LYS A 479 8.99 26.32 -21.72
C LYS A 479 7.85 27.31 -21.46
N THR A 480 7.17 27.78 -22.49
CA THR A 480 6.07 28.74 -22.33
C THR A 480 4.90 28.11 -21.60
N ILE A 481 4.52 26.89 -21.97
CA ILE A 481 3.47 26.14 -21.29
C ILE A 481 3.85 25.86 -19.84
N TYR A 482 5.07 25.37 -19.60
CA TYR A 482 5.53 25.04 -18.26
C TYR A 482 5.47 26.25 -17.31
N TYR A 483 6.05 27.39 -17.72
CA TYR A 483 6.10 28.57 -16.86
C TYR A 483 4.74 29.25 -16.68
N LYS A 484 3.83 29.13 -17.62
CA LYS A 484 2.45 29.59 -17.43
C LYS A 484 1.69 28.73 -16.42
N LEU A 485 1.88 27.41 -16.46
CA LEU A 485 1.23 26.52 -15.49
C LEU A 485 1.78 26.65 -14.09
N ILE A 486 3.06 27.03 -13.92
CA ILE A 486 3.68 27.14 -12.61
C ILE A 486 3.49 28.53 -11.95
N ALA A 487 3.20 29.57 -12.77
CA ALA A 487 2.99 30.92 -12.30
C ALA A 487 1.59 31.18 -11.74
N GLU A 488 0.65 30.28 -11.98
CA GLU A 488 -0.72 30.32 -11.46
C GLU A 488 -0.87 29.64 -10.09
#